data_b2fd7058eac8ac70aec2cf077cb2d235
#
_entry.id   b2fd7058eac8ac70aec2cf077cb2d235
#
_cell.length_a   1.000
_cell.length_b   1.000
_cell.length_c   1.000
_cell.angle_alpha   90.00
_cell.angle_beta   90.00
_cell.angle_gamma   90.00
#
_symmetry.space_group_name_H-M   'P 1'
#
loop_
_entity.id
_entity.type
_entity.pdbx_description
1 polymer ?
#
loop_
_entity_poly.entity_id
_entity_poly.type
_entity_poly.pdbx_seq_one_letter_code
_entity_poly.pdbx_strand_id
1 'polypeptide(L)'
;KKLVYEEKKITREQLWNAILDDFQSPENQKIQEMLINEAPKYGNDDDYADKLIVEAYDSYIDEIRKYPNTRYQRDPIGGIRYAGTSSISANVGQGMGTMATPDGRNAYEPLAEGCSPAHNTDKSGPTAVFKSVSKLPTEKITGGVLLNQKMTPQMLSTEENKQKLELLIRTFFNRLHGYHVQYNIVSKETLIDAQKHPENHKDLIVRVAGYSAFFNVLSKKTQD
;
A
#
# COMPACT_ATOMS: atom_id res chain seq x y z
N LYS A 1 -5.80 0.39 -17.59
CA LYS A 1 -5.47 -0.44 -18.78
C LYS A 1 -6.66 -1.27 -19.18
N LYS A 2 -7.16 -2.21 -18.34
CA LYS A 2 -8.20 -3.18 -18.68
C LYS A 2 -9.48 -2.53 -19.19
N LEU A 3 -10.12 -1.67 -18.39
CA LEU A 3 -11.41 -1.06 -18.73
C LEU A 3 -11.37 -0.13 -19.95
N VAL A 4 -10.24 0.55 -20.18
CA VAL A 4 -10.12 1.52 -21.28
C VAL A 4 -9.65 0.87 -22.58
N TYR A 5 -8.58 0.05 -22.52
CA TYR A 5 -7.91 -0.41 -23.74
C TYR A 5 -8.32 -1.82 -24.16
N GLU A 6 -8.62 -2.70 -23.22
CA GLU A 6 -8.95 -4.10 -23.49
C GLU A 6 -10.46 -4.31 -23.59
N GLU A 7 -11.20 -3.94 -22.56
CA GLU A 7 -12.66 -4.13 -22.49
C GLU A 7 -13.45 -2.98 -23.13
N LYS A 8 -12.81 -1.82 -23.31
CA LYS A 8 -13.42 -0.62 -23.92
C LYS A 8 -14.74 -0.17 -23.25
N LYS A 9 -14.86 -0.39 -21.93
CA LYS A 9 -16.05 0.01 -21.15
C LYS A 9 -16.14 1.53 -20.97
N ILE A 10 -15.00 2.20 -20.90
CA ILE A 10 -14.89 3.66 -20.84
C ILE A 10 -13.82 4.14 -21.84
N THR A 11 -13.98 5.35 -22.35
CA THR A 11 -12.97 5.95 -23.23
C THR A 11 -11.87 6.62 -22.42
N ARG A 12 -10.74 6.91 -23.06
CA ARG A 12 -9.66 7.70 -22.44
C ARG A 12 -10.16 9.10 -22.02
N GLU A 13 -10.99 9.70 -22.82
CA GLU A 13 -11.55 11.03 -22.58
C GLU A 13 -12.49 11.02 -21.37
N GLN A 14 -13.37 10.03 -21.27
CA GLN A 14 -14.23 9.85 -20.10
C GLN A 14 -13.42 9.66 -18.82
N LEU A 15 -12.40 8.79 -18.85
CA LEU A 15 -11.49 8.61 -17.71
C LEU A 15 -10.77 9.91 -17.33
N TRP A 16 -10.26 10.64 -18.34
CA TRP A 16 -9.55 11.89 -18.11
C TRP A 16 -10.44 12.96 -17.48
N ASN A 17 -11.65 13.12 -18.00
CA ASN A 17 -12.62 14.08 -17.45
C ASN A 17 -13.04 13.71 -16.03
N ALA A 18 -13.21 12.42 -15.75
CA ALA A 18 -13.54 11.93 -14.40
C ALA A 18 -12.42 12.23 -13.39
N ILE A 19 -11.16 12.08 -13.78
CA ILE A 19 -10.00 12.42 -12.94
C ILE A 19 -9.90 13.92 -12.70
N LEU A 20 -10.09 14.75 -13.73
CA LEU A 20 -10.05 16.22 -13.61
C LEU A 20 -11.16 16.74 -12.71
N ASP A 21 -12.32 16.12 -12.72
CA ASP A 21 -13.49 16.41 -11.90
C ASP A 21 -13.40 15.85 -10.47
N ASP A 22 -12.33 15.12 -10.16
CA ASP A 22 -12.19 14.39 -8.90
C ASP A 22 -13.41 13.49 -8.60
N PHE A 23 -14.00 12.90 -9.63
CA PHE A 23 -15.18 12.04 -9.56
C PHE A 23 -16.40 12.69 -8.88
N GLN A 24 -16.55 14.02 -8.92
CA GLN A 24 -17.61 14.72 -8.19
C GLN A 24 -18.98 14.62 -8.86
N SER A 25 -19.04 14.65 -10.19
CA SER A 25 -20.31 14.56 -10.90
C SER A 25 -20.91 13.14 -10.84
N PRO A 26 -22.25 12.98 -10.87
CA PRO A 26 -22.91 11.68 -10.80
C PRO A 26 -22.48 10.71 -11.91
N GLU A 27 -22.13 11.23 -13.08
CA GLU A 27 -21.60 10.43 -14.19
C GLU A 27 -20.19 9.91 -13.88
N ASN A 28 -19.32 10.78 -13.36
CA ASN A 28 -17.94 10.44 -13.02
C ASN A 28 -17.85 9.54 -11.78
N GLN A 29 -18.79 9.62 -10.84
CA GLN A 29 -18.93 8.67 -9.73
C GLN A 29 -19.15 7.23 -10.22
N LYS A 30 -19.98 7.04 -11.25
CA LYS A 30 -20.16 5.71 -11.85
C LYS A 30 -18.87 5.18 -12.47
N ILE A 31 -18.09 6.05 -13.09
CA ILE A 31 -16.75 5.68 -13.60
C ILE A 31 -15.85 5.29 -12.44
N GLN A 32 -15.85 6.04 -11.35
CA GLN A 32 -15.09 5.71 -10.14
C GLN A 32 -15.48 4.33 -9.57
N GLU A 33 -16.76 4.06 -9.46
CA GLU A 33 -17.27 2.75 -9.01
C GLU A 33 -16.79 1.60 -9.89
N MET A 34 -16.81 1.78 -11.21
CA MET A 34 -16.24 0.80 -12.15
C MET A 34 -14.73 0.62 -11.96
N LEU A 35 -13.98 1.73 -11.79
CA LEU A 35 -12.54 1.68 -11.54
C LEU A 35 -12.22 0.94 -10.23
N ILE A 36 -13.00 1.15 -9.17
CA ILE A 36 -12.78 0.53 -7.86
C ILE A 36 -13.17 -0.96 -7.88
N ASN A 37 -14.30 -1.31 -8.47
CA ASN A 37 -14.92 -2.61 -8.28
C ASN A 37 -14.63 -3.60 -9.41
N GLU A 38 -14.42 -3.14 -10.65
CA GLU A 38 -14.26 -4.02 -11.81
C GLU A 38 -12.81 -4.14 -12.29
N ALA A 39 -11.98 -3.12 -12.02
CA ALA A 39 -10.58 -3.20 -12.40
C ALA A 39 -9.80 -4.10 -11.44
N PRO A 40 -8.94 -5.01 -11.95
CA PRO A 40 -8.04 -5.80 -11.11
C PRO A 40 -7.19 -4.92 -10.20
N LYS A 41 -6.98 -5.36 -8.97
CA LYS A 41 -6.19 -4.63 -7.97
C LYS A 41 -5.06 -5.50 -7.43
N TYR A 42 -3.90 -4.89 -7.31
CA TYR A 42 -2.77 -5.48 -6.59
C TYR A 42 -3.13 -5.79 -5.13
N GLY A 43 -2.62 -6.90 -4.62
CA GLY A 43 -2.90 -7.35 -3.25
C GLY A 43 -4.00 -8.42 -3.16
N ASN A 44 -4.54 -8.90 -4.30
CA ASN A 44 -5.61 -9.90 -4.36
C ASN A 44 -5.17 -11.22 -5.03
N ASP A 45 -3.86 -11.44 -5.18
CA ASP A 45 -3.30 -12.60 -5.90
C ASP A 45 -3.77 -12.67 -7.38
N ASP A 46 -3.96 -11.50 -7.99
CA ASP A 46 -4.36 -11.37 -9.38
C ASP A 46 -3.13 -11.10 -10.25
N ASP A 47 -2.73 -12.09 -11.03
CA ASP A 47 -1.52 -12.01 -11.87
C ASP A 47 -1.57 -10.87 -12.90
N TYR A 48 -2.74 -10.44 -13.34
CA TYR A 48 -2.86 -9.32 -14.26
C TYR A 48 -2.42 -8.00 -13.60
N ALA A 49 -2.90 -7.73 -12.38
CA ALA A 49 -2.52 -6.54 -11.63
C ALA A 49 -1.09 -6.65 -11.10
N ASP A 50 -0.74 -7.81 -10.54
CA ASP A 50 0.55 -8.04 -9.91
C ASP A 50 1.73 -7.94 -10.91
N LYS A 51 1.57 -8.42 -12.15
CA LYS A 51 2.57 -8.26 -13.21
C LYS A 51 2.86 -6.80 -13.53
N LEU A 52 1.84 -5.96 -13.57
CA LEU A 52 2.04 -4.54 -13.92
C LEU A 52 2.89 -3.80 -12.88
N ILE A 53 2.70 -4.12 -11.59
CA ILE A 53 3.53 -3.51 -10.56
C ILE A 53 4.96 -4.07 -10.57
N VAL A 54 5.13 -5.36 -10.84
CA VAL A 54 6.47 -5.97 -11.01
C VAL A 54 7.22 -5.30 -12.15
N GLU A 55 6.59 -5.13 -13.33
CA GLU A 55 7.17 -4.44 -14.47
C GLU A 55 7.57 -3.00 -14.15
N ALA A 56 6.73 -2.28 -13.36
CA ALA A 56 7.03 -0.92 -12.91
C ALA A 56 8.24 -0.88 -11.97
N TYR A 57 8.33 -1.82 -11.03
CA TYR A 57 9.48 -1.93 -10.12
C TYR A 57 10.76 -2.27 -10.87
N ASP A 58 10.74 -3.26 -11.75
CA ASP A 58 11.91 -3.63 -12.55
C ASP A 58 12.40 -2.45 -13.41
N SER A 59 11.48 -1.76 -14.10
CA SER A 59 11.82 -0.57 -14.88
C SER A 59 12.46 0.54 -14.03
N TYR A 60 11.91 0.82 -12.85
CA TYR A 60 12.46 1.81 -11.92
C TYR A 60 13.83 1.40 -11.39
N ILE A 61 13.99 0.15 -10.97
CA ILE A 61 15.24 -0.37 -10.42
C ILE A 61 16.34 -0.37 -11.47
N ASP A 62 16.03 -0.82 -12.68
CA ASP A 62 16.99 -0.86 -13.78
C ASP A 62 17.43 0.54 -14.19
N GLU A 63 16.54 1.51 -14.13
CA GLU A 63 16.88 2.91 -14.41
C GLU A 63 17.74 3.52 -13.32
N ILE A 64 17.34 3.42 -12.05
CA ILE A 64 18.04 4.07 -10.93
C ILE A 64 19.48 3.52 -10.74
N ARG A 65 19.70 2.25 -11.06
CA ARG A 65 21.02 1.61 -10.99
C ARG A 65 22.06 2.19 -11.94
N LYS A 66 21.63 2.88 -13.00
CA LYS A 66 22.55 3.54 -13.94
C LYS A 66 23.23 4.76 -13.33
N TYR A 67 22.74 5.27 -12.22
CA TYR A 67 23.25 6.49 -11.60
C TYR A 67 24.13 6.18 -10.40
N PRO A 68 25.40 6.63 -10.38
CA PRO A 68 26.26 6.49 -9.22
C PRO A 68 25.76 7.36 -8.07
N ASN A 69 26.02 6.95 -6.84
CA ASN A 69 25.81 7.79 -5.68
C ASN A 69 26.98 8.79 -5.47
N THR A 70 26.83 9.71 -4.52
CA THR A 70 27.84 10.73 -4.23
C THR A 70 29.15 10.16 -3.66
N ARG A 71 29.16 8.91 -3.21
CA ARG A 71 30.32 8.19 -2.67
C ARG A 71 30.93 7.22 -3.68
N TYR A 72 30.49 7.25 -4.92
CA TYR A 72 31.02 6.37 -5.96
C TYR A 72 32.56 6.48 -6.03
N GLN A 73 33.25 5.35 -5.97
CA GLN A 73 34.72 5.22 -5.95
C GLN A 73 35.42 5.88 -4.75
N ARG A 74 34.72 6.29 -3.70
CA ARG A 74 35.38 6.91 -2.53
C ARG A 74 35.72 5.91 -1.44
N ASP A 75 34.94 4.85 -1.30
CA ASP A 75 35.15 3.79 -0.32
C ASP A 75 34.47 2.46 -0.80
N PRO A 76 34.68 1.35 -0.09
CA PRO A 76 34.13 0.03 -0.45
C PRO A 76 32.60 -0.01 -0.50
N ILE A 77 31.91 0.91 0.17
CA ILE A 77 30.44 1.02 0.19
C ILE A 77 29.91 2.08 -0.77
N GLY A 78 30.81 2.80 -1.44
CA GLY A 78 30.47 3.72 -2.52
C GLY A 78 29.99 2.93 -3.74
N GLY A 79 28.83 3.29 -4.31
CA GLY A 79 28.25 2.52 -5.40
C GLY A 79 27.19 3.26 -6.16
N ILE A 80 26.30 2.49 -6.74
CA ILE A 80 25.12 2.98 -7.45
C ILE A 80 23.98 3.30 -6.49
N ARG A 81 22.99 4.00 -6.95
CA ARG A 81 21.74 4.26 -6.20
C ARG A 81 20.94 2.96 -6.04
N TYR A 82 20.21 2.87 -4.96
CA TYR A 82 19.36 1.71 -4.66
C TYR A 82 17.90 2.11 -4.52
N ALA A 83 17.01 1.17 -4.77
CA ALA A 83 15.57 1.33 -4.58
C ALA A 83 15.15 0.97 -3.15
N GLY A 84 14.13 1.65 -2.65
CA GLY A 84 13.46 1.35 -1.41
C GLY A 84 11.96 1.67 -1.52
N THR A 85 11.14 1.02 -0.69
CA THR A 85 9.68 1.21 -0.71
C THR A 85 9.13 1.71 0.63
N SER A 86 9.96 2.16 1.55
CA SER A 86 9.50 2.68 2.84
C SER A 86 9.24 4.18 2.75
N SER A 87 8.00 4.58 2.92
CA SER A 87 7.56 5.98 2.81
C SER A 87 7.62 6.75 4.12
N ILE A 88 7.72 6.08 5.27
CA ILE A 88 7.72 6.70 6.65
C ILE A 88 6.45 7.53 6.87
N SER A 89 5.39 7.56 6.47
CA SER A 89 4.25 8.49 6.46
C SER A 89 4.27 9.56 5.35
N ALA A 90 5.30 9.59 4.49
CA ALA A 90 5.34 10.53 3.37
C ALA A 90 4.24 10.25 2.32
N ASN A 91 3.70 9.04 2.27
CA ASN A 91 2.54 8.69 1.46
C ASN A 91 1.33 9.59 1.72
N VAL A 92 1.12 10.05 2.97
CA VAL A 92 0.08 11.02 3.34
C VAL A 92 0.38 12.38 2.70
N GLY A 93 1.58 12.93 2.93
CA GLY A 93 2.00 14.22 2.35
C GLY A 93 2.06 14.21 0.82
N GLN A 94 2.54 13.12 0.23
CA GLN A 94 2.56 12.95 -1.22
C GLN A 94 1.15 12.85 -1.80
N GLY A 95 0.23 12.16 -1.11
CA GLY A 95 -1.18 12.11 -1.48
C GLY A 95 -1.82 13.50 -1.47
N MET A 96 -1.49 14.34 -0.48
CA MET A 96 -1.98 15.73 -0.42
C MET A 96 -1.53 16.59 -1.60
N GLY A 97 -0.46 16.23 -2.29
CA GLY A 97 0.02 16.88 -3.51
C GLY A 97 -0.39 16.18 -4.80
N THR A 98 -1.20 15.13 -4.72
CA THR A 98 -1.57 14.31 -5.87
C THR A 98 -3.07 14.42 -6.16
N MET A 99 -3.40 14.74 -7.42
CA MET A 99 -4.77 14.75 -7.94
C MET A 99 -5.38 13.34 -7.92
N ALA A 100 -6.66 13.23 -8.31
CA ALA A 100 -7.32 11.93 -8.50
C ALA A 100 -6.53 11.01 -9.44
N THR A 101 -6.64 9.71 -9.24
CA THR A 101 -5.84 8.72 -9.99
C THR A 101 -6.71 7.68 -10.70
N PRO A 102 -6.21 7.06 -11.78
CA PRO A 102 -6.99 6.14 -12.63
C PRO A 102 -7.43 4.84 -11.96
N ASP A 103 -7.05 4.58 -10.72
CA ASP A 103 -7.49 3.45 -9.92
C ASP A 103 -8.76 3.73 -9.11
N GLY A 104 -9.25 4.99 -9.16
CA GLY A 104 -10.44 5.46 -8.45
C GLY A 104 -10.15 6.22 -7.15
N ARG A 105 -8.88 6.49 -6.81
CA ARG A 105 -8.51 7.30 -5.63
C ARG A 105 -8.85 8.77 -5.88
N ASN A 106 -9.50 9.42 -4.91
CA ASN A 106 -9.77 10.86 -4.95
C ASN A 106 -8.50 11.69 -4.78
N ALA A 107 -8.57 12.95 -5.22
CA ALA A 107 -7.52 13.93 -5.01
C ALA A 107 -7.26 14.12 -3.51
N TYR A 108 -6.01 14.36 -3.17
CA TYR A 108 -5.55 14.68 -1.80
C TYR A 108 -5.68 13.55 -0.76
N GLU A 109 -6.18 12.37 -1.15
CA GLU A 109 -6.15 11.18 -0.30
C GLU A 109 -4.73 10.59 -0.24
N PRO A 110 -4.37 9.90 0.87
CA PRO A 110 -3.08 9.25 0.97
C PRO A 110 -2.80 8.26 -0.17
N LEU A 111 -1.56 8.20 -0.62
CA LEU A 111 -1.09 7.14 -1.53
C LEU A 111 -0.88 5.83 -0.76
N ALA A 112 -0.69 4.73 -1.49
CA ALA A 112 -0.31 3.46 -0.89
C ALA A 112 1.02 3.58 -0.13
N GLU A 113 1.15 2.84 0.96
CA GLU A 113 2.32 2.87 1.82
C GLU A 113 3.24 1.68 1.50
N GLY A 114 4.50 1.96 1.26
CA GLY A 114 5.50 0.93 1.00
C GLY A 114 5.18 0.07 -0.22
N CYS A 115 5.17 -1.25 -0.03
CA CYS A 115 4.69 -2.23 -1.01
C CYS A 115 3.28 -2.73 -0.71
N SER A 116 2.57 -2.08 0.21
CA SER A 116 1.19 -2.45 0.57
C SER A 116 0.24 -2.15 -0.60
N PRO A 117 -0.86 -2.90 -0.73
CA PRO A 117 -1.95 -2.53 -1.62
C PRO A 117 -2.49 -1.12 -1.31
N ALA A 118 -3.09 -0.48 -2.29
CA ALA A 118 -3.80 0.78 -2.06
C ALA A 118 -4.92 0.58 -1.02
N HIS A 119 -5.24 1.65 -0.29
CA HIS A 119 -6.20 1.58 0.81
C HIS A 119 -7.53 0.94 0.36
N ASN A 120 -8.01 -0.04 1.13
CA ASN A 120 -9.28 -0.75 0.91
C ASN A 120 -9.38 -1.53 -0.42
N THR A 121 -8.28 -1.84 -1.10
CA THR A 121 -8.31 -2.62 -2.36
C THR A 121 -8.00 -4.10 -2.18
N ASP A 122 -7.48 -4.53 -1.04
CA ASP A 122 -7.09 -5.89 -0.68
C ASP A 122 -8.28 -6.70 -0.14
N LYS A 123 -9.19 -7.08 -1.01
CA LYS A 123 -10.47 -7.73 -0.64
C LYS A 123 -10.38 -9.25 -0.47
N SER A 124 -9.29 -9.88 -0.93
CA SER A 124 -9.10 -11.33 -0.91
C SER A 124 -8.36 -11.86 0.33
N GLY A 125 -8.15 -10.98 1.32
CA GLY A 125 -7.57 -11.33 2.61
C GLY A 125 -6.05 -11.39 2.64
N PRO A 126 -5.44 -11.60 3.84
CA PRO A 126 -4.01 -11.43 4.07
C PRO A 126 -3.14 -12.44 3.30
N THR A 127 -3.63 -13.64 3.02
CA THR A 127 -2.89 -14.63 2.22
C THR A 127 -2.70 -14.17 0.79
N ALA A 128 -3.73 -13.58 0.18
CA ALA A 128 -3.65 -13.03 -1.17
C ALA A 128 -2.69 -11.84 -1.23
N VAL A 129 -2.70 -10.97 -0.21
CA VAL A 129 -1.73 -9.87 -0.08
C VAL A 129 -0.30 -10.41 -0.06
N PHE A 130 -0.01 -11.42 0.76
CA PHE A 130 1.32 -12.01 0.82
C PHE A 130 1.77 -12.61 -0.51
N LYS A 131 0.89 -13.28 -1.22
CA LYS A 131 1.19 -13.82 -2.55
C LYS A 131 1.47 -12.72 -3.58
N SER A 132 0.67 -11.65 -3.60
CA SER A 132 0.91 -10.50 -4.48
C SER A 132 2.25 -9.83 -4.18
N VAL A 133 2.53 -9.55 -2.89
CA VAL A 133 3.78 -8.91 -2.44
C VAL A 133 5.00 -9.77 -2.76
N SER A 134 4.88 -11.09 -2.63
CA SER A 134 6.00 -12.01 -2.91
C SER A 134 6.39 -12.10 -4.38
N LYS A 135 5.56 -11.60 -5.30
CA LYS A 135 5.89 -11.48 -6.74
C LYS A 135 6.80 -10.28 -7.04
N LEU A 136 6.90 -9.31 -6.12
CA LEU A 136 7.80 -8.17 -6.29
C LEU A 136 9.26 -8.62 -6.26
N PRO A 137 10.16 -7.97 -7.02
CA PRO A 137 11.59 -8.29 -7.04
C PRO A 137 12.29 -7.79 -5.77
N THR A 138 11.89 -8.33 -4.60
CA THR A 138 12.33 -7.84 -3.28
C THR A 138 13.83 -7.95 -3.08
N GLU A 139 14.49 -8.92 -3.71
CA GLU A 139 15.95 -9.07 -3.69
C GLU A 139 16.69 -7.94 -4.40
N LYS A 140 16.00 -7.22 -5.30
CA LYS A 140 16.55 -6.04 -5.99
C LYS A 140 16.27 -4.73 -5.22
N ILE A 141 15.33 -4.74 -4.28
CA ILE A 141 14.89 -3.56 -3.51
C ILE A 141 15.71 -3.49 -2.21
N THR A 142 16.96 -3.11 -2.32
CA THR A 142 17.93 -3.17 -1.23
C THR A 142 17.79 -2.05 -0.20
N GLY A 143 16.97 -1.03 -0.48
CA GLY A 143 16.67 0.06 0.45
C GLY A 143 15.57 -0.23 1.47
N GLY A 144 15.00 -1.42 1.43
CA GLY A 144 13.93 -1.89 2.31
C GLY A 144 12.58 -2.01 1.63
N VAL A 145 11.84 -3.03 2.03
CA VAL A 145 10.49 -3.33 1.56
C VAL A 145 9.57 -3.35 2.77
N LEU A 146 8.57 -2.48 2.78
CA LEU A 146 7.64 -2.36 3.90
C LEU A 146 6.24 -2.81 3.48
N LEU A 147 5.71 -3.81 4.19
CA LEU A 147 4.32 -4.24 4.08
C LEU A 147 3.59 -3.98 5.39
N ASN A 148 2.53 -3.19 5.33
CA ASN A 148 1.60 -2.97 6.43
C ASN A 148 0.39 -3.90 6.30
N GLN A 149 0.04 -4.58 7.40
CA GLN A 149 -1.23 -5.29 7.52
C GLN A 149 -1.99 -4.84 8.75
N LYS A 150 -3.30 -4.73 8.61
CA LYS A 150 -4.21 -4.41 9.71
C LYS A 150 -5.04 -5.65 10.04
N MET A 151 -5.17 -5.96 11.33
CA MET A 151 -6.01 -7.05 11.83
C MET A 151 -6.85 -6.54 12.98
N THR A 152 -8.06 -7.05 13.11
CA THR A 152 -8.87 -6.78 14.31
C THR A 152 -8.49 -7.74 15.42
N PRO A 153 -8.59 -7.33 16.71
CA PRO A 153 -8.35 -8.23 17.84
C PRO A 153 -9.21 -9.50 17.81
N GLN A 154 -10.43 -9.39 17.27
CA GLN A 154 -11.36 -10.52 17.11
C GLN A 154 -10.80 -11.63 16.21
N MET A 155 -10.03 -11.27 15.18
CA MET A 155 -9.38 -12.22 14.29
C MET A 155 -8.35 -13.10 15.02
N LEU A 156 -7.85 -12.67 16.17
CA LEU A 156 -6.84 -13.35 16.99
C LEU A 156 -7.38 -13.83 18.34
N SER A 157 -8.70 -13.90 18.49
CA SER A 157 -9.34 -14.23 19.76
C SER A 157 -9.21 -15.70 20.18
N THR A 158 -8.90 -16.62 19.26
CA THR A 158 -8.73 -18.04 19.53
C THR A 158 -7.29 -18.49 19.28
N GLU A 159 -6.86 -19.54 19.98
CA GLU A 159 -5.53 -20.14 19.75
C GLU A 159 -5.39 -20.69 18.32
N GLU A 160 -6.46 -21.25 17.77
CA GLU A 160 -6.47 -21.70 16.37
C GLU A 160 -6.16 -20.55 15.39
N ASN A 161 -6.77 -19.38 15.59
CA ASN A 161 -6.53 -18.21 14.74
C ASN A 161 -5.12 -17.65 14.90
N LYS A 162 -4.57 -17.68 16.11
CA LYS A 162 -3.17 -17.30 16.35
C LYS A 162 -2.20 -18.25 15.64
N GLN A 163 -2.47 -19.57 15.69
CA GLN A 163 -1.69 -20.56 14.95
C GLN A 163 -1.78 -20.35 13.44
N LYS A 164 -2.96 -20.01 12.91
CA LYS A 164 -3.12 -19.66 11.49
C LYS A 164 -2.27 -18.46 11.10
N LEU A 165 -2.24 -17.41 11.94
CA LEU A 165 -1.38 -16.25 11.69
C LEU A 165 0.10 -16.63 11.74
N GLU A 166 0.51 -17.46 12.71
CA GLU A 166 1.89 -17.94 12.79
C GLU A 166 2.28 -18.70 11.52
N LEU A 167 1.46 -19.63 11.06
CA LEU A 167 1.69 -20.38 9.82
C LEU A 167 1.74 -19.47 8.60
N LEU A 168 0.89 -18.46 8.54
CA LEU A 168 0.86 -17.49 7.47
C LEU A 168 2.18 -16.69 7.43
N ILE A 169 2.65 -16.19 8.57
CA ILE A 169 3.93 -15.46 8.69
C ILE A 169 5.10 -16.36 8.31
N ARG A 170 5.14 -17.60 8.84
CA ARG A 170 6.18 -18.58 8.49
C ARG A 170 6.21 -18.90 6.99
N THR A 171 5.03 -19.02 6.37
CA THR A 171 4.91 -19.25 4.93
C THR A 171 5.42 -18.07 4.14
N PHE A 172 5.07 -16.84 4.55
CA PHE A 172 5.52 -15.62 3.89
C PHE A 172 7.05 -15.53 3.83
N PHE A 173 7.74 -15.77 4.96
CA PHE A 173 9.20 -15.69 4.97
C PHE A 173 9.89 -16.93 4.39
N ASN A 174 9.43 -18.13 4.74
CA ASN A 174 10.17 -19.35 4.42
C ASN A 174 9.85 -19.92 3.02
N ARG A 175 8.69 -19.61 2.47
CA ARG A 175 8.22 -20.16 1.18
C ARG A 175 8.06 -19.09 0.10
N LEU A 176 7.57 -17.93 0.49
CA LEU A 176 7.28 -16.83 -0.43
C LEU A 176 8.42 -15.81 -0.49
N HIS A 177 9.48 -16.00 0.30
CA HIS A 177 10.65 -15.12 0.34
C HIS A 177 10.30 -13.66 0.64
N GLY A 178 9.26 -13.44 1.47
CA GLY A 178 8.87 -12.12 1.92
C GLY A 178 9.98 -11.41 2.66
N TYR A 179 10.05 -10.10 2.49
CA TYR A 179 11.12 -9.30 3.07
C TYR A 179 10.78 -8.78 4.46
N HIS A 180 9.60 -8.13 4.60
CA HIS A 180 9.19 -7.48 5.83
C HIS A 180 7.66 -7.40 5.90
N VAL A 181 7.11 -7.57 7.08
CA VAL A 181 5.70 -7.29 7.39
C VAL A 181 5.59 -6.70 8.78
N GLN A 182 4.72 -5.72 8.94
CA GLN A 182 4.32 -5.18 10.23
C GLN A 182 2.81 -5.19 10.38
N TYR A 183 2.34 -5.29 11.62
CA TYR A 183 0.92 -5.42 11.93
C TYR A 183 0.44 -4.27 12.83
N ASN A 184 -0.77 -3.80 12.55
CA ASN A 184 -1.62 -3.10 13.50
C ASN A 184 -2.76 -4.03 13.90
N ILE A 185 -2.88 -4.30 15.21
CA ILE A 185 -3.93 -5.15 15.79
C ILE A 185 -4.82 -4.26 16.63
N VAL A 186 -5.70 -3.52 15.98
CA VAL A 186 -6.60 -2.55 16.60
C VAL A 186 -7.92 -2.51 15.84
N SER A 187 -9.03 -2.35 16.54
CA SER A 187 -10.34 -2.24 15.88
C SER A 187 -10.59 -0.84 15.34
N LYS A 188 -11.40 -0.74 14.30
CA LYS A 188 -11.85 0.54 13.73
C LYS A 188 -12.60 1.36 14.77
N GLU A 189 -13.43 0.70 15.59
CA GLU A 189 -14.21 1.33 16.66
C GLU A 189 -13.30 1.99 17.70
N THR A 190 -12.22 1.30 18.10
CA THR A 190 -11.22 1.84 19.02
C THR A 190 -10.53 3.08 18.45
N LEU A 191 -10.17 3.07 17.17
CA LEU A 191 -9.54 4.23 16.52
C LEU A 191 -10.50 5.41 16.41
N ILE A 192 -11.75 5.17 16.02
CA ILE A 192 -12.77 6.22 15.95
C ILE A 192 -13.06 6.81 17.35
N ASP A 193 -13.11 5.96 18.38
CA ASP A 193 -13.32 6.43 19.75
C ASP A 193 -12.11 7.25 20.24
N ALA A 194 -10.89 6.82 19.92
CA ALA A 194 -9.67 7.56 20.24
C ALA A 194 -9.57 8.92 19.54
N GLN A 195 -10.14 9.07 18.34
CA GLN A 195 -10.25 10.37 17.67
C GLN A 195 -11.25 11.31 18.37
N LYS A 196 -12.34 10.76 18.93
CA LYS A 196 -13.40 11.53 19.59
C LYS A 196 -13.08 11.82 21.05
N HIS A 197 -12.45 10.88 21.73
CA HIS A 197 -12.16 10.88 23.16
C HIS A 197 -10.68 10.55 23.44
N PRO A 198 -9.74 11.40 22.96
CA PRO A 198 -8.31 11.13 23.07
C PRO A 198 -7.82 10.99 24.52
N GLU A 199 -8.52 11.61 25.47
CA GLU A 199 -8.23 11.51 26.90
C GLU A 199 -8.37 10.08 27.46
N ASN A 200 -9.19 9.23 26.84
CA ASN A 200 -9.43 7.85 27.24
C ASN A 200 -8.43 6.85 26.60
N HIS A 201 -7.64 7.32 25.63
CA HIS A 201 -6.75 6.47 24.81
C HIS A 201 -5.32 7.04 24.77
N LYS A 202 -4.84 7.58 25.89
CA LYS A 202 -3.51 8.23 25.95
C LYS A 202 -2.35 7.27 25.68
N ASP A 203 -2.54 6.01 25.96
CA ASP A 203 -1.58 4.91 25.81
C ASP A 203 -1.76 4.09 24.52
N LEU A 204 -2.73 4.46 23.68
CA LEU A 204 -2.95 3.75 22.41
C LEU A 204 -1.78 3.99 21.47
N ILE A 205 -1.01 2.93 21.23
CA ILE A 205 0.13 2.92 20.32
C ILE A 205 -0.28 2.24 19.02
N VAL A 206 0.06 2.86 17.89
CA VAL A 206 -0.11 2.30 16.55
C VAL A 206 1.22 2.21 15.82
N ARG A 207 1.34 1.19 14.96
CA ARG A 207 2.47 1.06 14.05
C ARG A 207 2.19 1.88 12.79
N VAL A 208 3.05 2.85 12.51
CA VAL A 208 2.85 3.74 11.34
C VAL A 208 3.58 3.16 10.12
N ALA A 209 4.85 3.42 9.96
CA ALA A 209 5.65 2.90 8.86
C ALA A 209 7.12 2.80 9.31
N GLY A 210 7.52 1.61 9.77
CA GLY A 210 8.86 1.40 10.33
C GLY A 210 9.05 1.93 11.76
N TYR A 211 8.06 2.64 12.34
CA TYR A 211 8.07 3.14 13.71
C TYR A 211 6.69 3.06 14.34
N SER A 212 6.63 3.17 15.66
CA SER A 212 5.39 3.24 16.42
C SER A 212 5.24 4.62 17.06
N ALA A 213 4.00 5.09 17.19
CA ALA A 213 3.67 6.34 17.84
C ALA A 213 2.38 6.20 18.66
N PHE A 214 2.20 7.08 19.64
CA PHE A 214 0.90 7.24 20.26
C PHE A 214 -0.09 7.79 19.23
N PHE A 215 -1.25 7.17 19.13
CA PHE A 215 -2.24 7.52 18.11
C PHE A 215 -2.66 9.01 18.23
N ASN A 216 -2.79 9.51 19.43
CA ASN A 216 -3.26 10.87 19.70
C ASN A 216 -2.26 11.99 19.36
N VAL A 217 -0.97 11.65 19.13
CA VAL A 217 0.03 12.64 18.70
C VAL A 217 0.18 12.73 17.19
N LEU A 218 -0.43 11.81 16.46
CA LEU A 218 -0.43 11.82 15.01
C LEU A 218 -1.32 12.93 14.47
N SER A 219 -0.99 13.49 13.31
CA SER A 219 -1.87 14.41 12.62
C SER A 219 -3.19 13.72 12.25
N LYS A 220 -4.30 14.46 12.21
CA LYS A 220 -5.61 13.90 11.89
C LYS A 220 -5.60 13.12 10.57
N LYS A 221 -4.95 13.64 9.54
CA LYS A 221 -4.79 12.95 8.24
C LYS A 221 -3.98 11.66 8.29
N THR A 222 -3.14 11.49 9.32
CA THR A 222 -2.39 10.23 9.53
C THR A 222 -3.19 9.25 10.38
N GLN A 223 -4.11 9.76 11.21
CA GLN A 223 -5.04 8.94 11.99
C GLN A 223 -6.15 8.34 11.12
N ASP A 224 -6.64 9.09 10.11
CA ASP A 224 -7.65 8.67 9.13
C ASP A 224 -7.09 7.61 8.18
#